data_8e6c6bc337347b470f615f147c59232e
#
_entry.id   8e6c6bc337347b470f615f147c59232e
#
_cell.length_a   1.000
_cell.length_b   1.000
_cell.length_c   1.000
_cell.angle_alpha   90.00
_cell.angle_beta   90.00
_cell.angle_gamma   90.00
#
_symmetry.space_group_name_H-M   'P 1'
#
loop_
_entity.id
_entity.type
_entity.pdbx_description
1 polymer ?
#
loop_
_entity_poly.entity_id
_entity_poly.type
_entity_poly.pdbx_seq_one_letter_code
_entity_poly.pdbx_strand_id
1 'polypeptide(L)'
;MTDSIYRGDVAGVMPQLKDLTHSNLRERVREDMASAITALDFLTTSIGQLAALHEADEEEAIITEGRVIAVKRQMIAAVTGLLEGQE
;
A
#
# COMPACT_ATOMS: atom_id res chain seq x y z
N MET A 1 -2.80 -11.13 39.79
CA MET A 1 -2.66 -10.45 39.18
C MET A 1 -2.24 -10.66 37.92
N THR A 2 -1.84 -11.62 37.70
CA THR A 2 -1.70 -11.92 36.43
C THR A 2 -2.78 -11.45 35.66
N ASP A 3 -3.91 -11.59 36.19
CA ASP A 3 -5.03 -11.15 35.58
C ASP A 3 -4.93 -9.74 35.25
N SER A 4 -4.48 -8.92 36.14
CA SER A 4 -4.45 -7.55 35.83
C SER A 4 -3.37 -7.20 34.87
N ILE A 5 -2.21 -7.77 34.98
CA ILE A 5 -1.21 -7.46 34.05
C ILE A 5 -1.60 -7.93 32.68
N TYR A 6 -2.06 -9.17 32.65
CA TYR A 6 -2.43 -9.72 31.43
C TYR A 6 -3.59 -9.04 30.88
N ARG A 7 -4.52 -8.68 31.72
CA ARG A 7 -5.65 -8.02 31.26
C ARG A 7 -5.32 -6.66 30.84
N GLY A 8 -4.31 -6.03 31.44
CA GLY A 8 -3.89 -4.73 31.03
C GLY A 8 -3.40 -4.73 29.60
N ASP A 9 -2.61 -5.73 29.26
CA ASP A 9 -2.11 -5.84 27.92
C ASP A 9 -3.24 -6.09 26.96
N VAL A 10 -4.13 -6.97 27.33
CA VAL A 10 -5.24 -7.27 26.45
C VAL A 10 -6.13 -6.06 26.28
N ALA A 11 -6.35 -5.35 27.36
CA ALA A 11 -7.17 -4.17 27.29
C ALA A 11 -6.56 -3.12 26.39
N GLY A 12 -5.25 -3.05 26.35
CA GLY A 12 -4.57 -2.12 25.48
C GLY A 12 -4.73 -2.50 24.02
N VAL A 13 -4.68 -3.80 23.75
CA VAL A 13 -4.81 -4.26 22.40
C VAL A 13 -6.24 -4.18 21.90
N MET A 14 -7.19 -4.53 22.73
CA MET A 14 -8.57 -4.53 22.29
C MET A 14 -9.08 -3.17 21.86
N PRO A 15 -8.79 -2.10 22.57
CA PRO A 15 -9.20 -0.79 22.09
C PRO A 15 -8.60 -0.46 20.75
N GLN A 16 -7.37 -0.85 20.50
CA GLN A 16 -6.75 -0.61 19.22
C GLN A 16 -7.44 -1.36 18.11
N LEU A 17 -7.79 -2.59 18.35
CA LEU A 17 -8.50 -3.36 17.36
C LEU A 17 -9.86 -2.75 17.08
N LYS A 18 -10.49 -2.25 18.11
CA LYS A 18 -11.76 -1.62 17.94
C LYS A 18 -11.63 -0.39 17.09
N ASP A 19 -10.58 0.40 17.31
CA ASP A 19 -10.35 1.60 16.53
C ASP A 19 -10.09 1.27 15.08
N LEU A 20 -9.56 0.11 14.79
CA LEU A 20 -9.26 -0.28 13.43
C LEU A 20 -10.50 -0.69 12.64
N THR A 21 -11.67 -0.72 13.30
CA THR A 21 -12.84 -1.10 12.56
C THR A 21 -13.59 0.11 12.15
N HIS A 22 -13.40 0.99 11.58
CA HIS A 22 -14.13 2.07 11.03
C HIS A 22 -13.12 3.07 10.48
N SER A 23 -13.01 4.22 11.08
CA SER A 23 -12.19 5.26 10.49
C SER A 23 -10.73 4.89 10.51
N ASN A 24 -10.26 4.18 11.54
CA ASN A 24 -8.86 3.83 11.58
C ASN A 24 -8.46 2.82 10.53
N LEU A 25 -9.34 1.90 10.22
CA LEU A 25 -9.04 0.92 9.20
C LEU A 25 -9.04 1.56 7.83
N ARG A 26 -9.96 2.46 7.60
CA ARG A 26 -9.98 3.18 6.33
C ARG A 26 -8.72 4.01 6.16
N GLU A 27 -8.30 4.65 7.23
CA GLU A 27 -7.07 5.43 7.19
C GLU A 27 -5.88 4.53 6.93
N ARG A 28 -5.85 3.35 7.52
CA ARG A 28 -4.78 2.40 7.33
C ARG A 28 -4.72 1.98 5.86
N VAL A 29 -5.87 1.76 5.23
CA VAL A 29 -5.90 1.39 3.83
C VAL A 29 -5.32 2.52 2.99
N ARG A 30 -5.65 3.78 3.31
CA ARG A 30 -5.11 4.90 2.56
C ARG A 30 -3.60 4.99 2.71
N GLU A 31 -3.09 4.76 3.93
CA GLU A 31 -1.66 4.80 4.17
C GLU A 31 -0.95 3.68 3.45
N ASP A 32 -1.53 2.50 3.46
CA ASP A 32 -0.93 1.37 2.77
C ASP A 32 -0.91 1.61 1.26
N MET A 33 -1.97 2.23 0.74
CA MET A 33 -1.99 2.56 -0.67
C MET A 33 -0.90 3.57 -1.00
N ALA A 34 -0.72 4.58 -0.15
CA ALA A 34 0.33 5.57 -0.38
C ALA A 34 1.71 4.91 -0.40
N SER A 35 1.92 3.94 0.50
CA SER A 35 3.18 3.21 0.51
C SER A 35 3.36 2.40 -0.75
N ALA A 36 2.30 1.78 -1.23
CA ALA A 36 2.36 0.99 -2.44
C ALA A 36 2.66 1.88 -3.65
N ILE A 37 2.06 3.06 -3.69
CA ILE A 37 2.33 4.00 -4.78
C ILE A 37 3.81 4.36 -4.80
N THR A 38 4.37 4.67 -3.63
CA THR A 38 5.79 5.01 -3.53
C THR A 38 6.65 3.85 -4.02
N ALA A 39 6.31 2.63 -3.63
CA ALA A 39 7.07 1.45 -4.05
C ALA A 39 6.99 1.25 -5.56
N LEU A 40 5.82 1.46 -6.15
CA LEU A 40 5.66 1.32 -7.58
C LEU A 40 6.43 2.40 -8.34
N ASP A 41 6.48 3.61 -7.79
CA ASP A 41 7.24 4.67 -8.40
C ASP A 41 8.75 4.36 -8.36
N PHE A 42 9.22 3.81 -7.24
CA PHE A 42 10.61 3.38 -7.15
C PHE A 42 10.89 2.27 -8.15
N LEU A 43 9.96 1.35 -8.29
CA LEU A 43 10.13 0.25 -9.24
C LEU A 43 10.26 0.78 -10.66
N THR A 44 9.42 1.73 -11.03
CA THR A 44 9.47 2.32 -12.35
C THR A 44 10.82 2.98 -12.60
N THR A 45 11.32 3.70 -11.60
CA THR A 45 12.63 4.34 -11.71
C THR A 45 13.74 3.31 -11.88
N SER A 46 13.68 2.23 -11.11
CA SER A 46 14.69 1.18 -11.20
C SER A 46 14.68 0.51 -12.55
N ILE A 47 13.50 0.29 -13.11
CA ILE A 47 13.40 -0.30 -14.44
C ILE A 47 14.06 0.61 -15.47
N GLY A 48 13.84 1.92 -15.36
CA GLY A 48 14.48 2.86 -16.27
C GLY A 48 15.99 2.85 -16.13
N GLN A 49 16.50 2.67 -14.89
CA GLN A 49 17.93 2.60 -14.68
C GLN A 49 18.54 1.33 -15.27
N LEU A 50 17.82 0.22 -15.22
CA LEU A 50 18.28 -0.99 -15.85
C LEU A 50 18.51 -0.77 -17.33
N ALA A 51 17.57 -0.11 -17.99
CA ALA A 51 17.70 0.17 -19.41
C ALA A 51 18.83 1.14 -19.68
N ALA A 52 18.98 2.16 -18.84
CA ALA A 52 20.02 3.15 -19.03
C ALA A 52 21.41 2.55 -18.91
N LEU A 53 21.54 1.50 -18.10
CA LEU A 53 22.83 0.81 -17.93
C LEU A 53 22.96 -0.39 -18.86
N HIS A 54 22.05 -0.53 -19.78
CA HIS A 54 22.06 -1.62 -20.75
C HIS A 54 21.97 -3.01 -20.06
N GLU A 55 21.32 -3.04 -18.90
CA GLU A 55 21.10 -4.30 -18.21
C GLU A 55 19.78 -4.92 -18.60
N ALA A 56 18.97 -4.20 -19.33
CA ALA A 56 17.70 -4.69 -19.86
C ALA A 56 17.47 -4.05 -21.21
N ASP A 57 16.68 -4.73 -22.03
CA ASP A 57 16.33 -4.20 -23.34
C ASP A 57 15.48 -2.93 -23.14
N GLU A 58 15.85 -1.87 -23.86
CA GLU A 58 15.21 -0.59 -23.69
C GLU A 58 13.72 -0.63 -24.03
N GLU A 59 13.37 -1.31 -25.09
CA GLU A 59 11.99 -1.40 -25.50
C GLU A 59 11.16 -2.17 -24.49
N GLU A 60 11.71 -3.28 -24.01
CA GLU A 60 11.02 -4.06 -22.98
C GLU A 60 10.88 -3.27 -21.68
N ALA A 61 11.87 -2.47 -21.35
CA ALA A 61 11.81 -1.67 -20.13
C ALA A 61 10.69 -0.63 -20.25
N ILE A 62 10.55 0.00 -21.41
CA ILE A 62 9.49 0.99 -21.60
C ILE A 62 8.12 0.34 -21.48
N ILE A 63 7.96 -0.84 -22.07
CA ILE A 63 6.71 -1.57 -21.96
C ILE A 63 6.41 -1.93 -20.53
N THR A 64 7.42 -2.40 -19.81
CA THR A 64 7.26 -2.81 -18.44
C THR A 64 6.91 -1.62 -17.53
N GLU A 65 7.56 -0.48 -17.76
CA GLU A 65 7.23 0.73 -17.01
C GLU A 65 5.76 1.10 -17.23
N GLY A 66 5.31 1.01 -18.49
CA GLY A 66 3.92 1.32 -18.78
C GLY A 66 2.95 0.41 -18.07
N ARG A 67 3.31 -0.86 -17.94
CA ARG A 67 2.47 -1.81 -17.23
C ARG A 67 2.42 -1.52 -15.73
N VAL A 68 3.55 -1.13 -15.14
CA VAL A 68 3.59 -0.79 -13.73
C VAL A 68 2.73 0.44 -13.48
N ILE A 69 2.81 1.43 -14.35
CA ILE A 69 2.00 2.64 -14.24
C ILE A 69 0.52 2.30 -14.34
N ALA A 70 0.17 1.40 -15.25
CA ALA A 70 -1.22 0.98 -15.40
C ALA A 70 -1.74 0.28 -14.15
N VAL A 71 -0.92 -0.58 -13.56
CA VAL A 71 -1.29 -1.27 -12.32
C VAL A 71 -1.49 -0.27 -11.20
N LYS A 72 -0.62 0.74 -11.11
CA LYS A 72 -0.75 1.77 -10.10
C LYS A 72 -2.09 2.49 -10.23
N ARG A 73 -2.43 2.87 -11.45
CA ARG A 73 -3.69 3.60 -11.69
C ARG A 73 -4.89 2.74 -11.35
N GLN A 74 -4.84 1.45 -11.72
CA GLN A 74 -5.93 0.54 -11.43
C GLN A 74 -6.09 0.35 -9.92
N MET A 75 -4.98 0.23 -9.22
CA MET A 75 -5.02 0.07 -7.78
C MET A 75 -5.64 1.29 -7.13
N ILE A 76 -5.21 2.48 -7.52
CA ILE A 76 -5.72 3.71 -6.94
C ILE A 76 -7.22 3.82 -7.19
N ALA A 77 -7.66 3.55 -8.41
CA ALA A 77 -9.07 3.64 -8.75
C ALA A 77 -9.89 2.63 -7.95
N ALA A 78 -9.38 1.41 -7.82
CA ALA A 78 -10.11 0.36 -7.12
C ALA A 78 -10.22 0.68 -5.63
N VAL A 79 -9.13 1.09 -5.00
CA VAL A 79 -9.15 1.37 -3.58
C VAL A 79 -9.98 2.61 -3.28
N THR A 80 -9.84 3.64 -4.10
CA THR A 80 -10.63 4.86 -3.93
C THR A 80 -12.10 4.55 -4.05
N GLY A 81 -12.48 3.75 -5.05
CA GLY A 81 -13.87 3.37 -5.22
C GLY A 81 -14.41 2.57 -4.05
N LEU A 82 -13.59 1.67 -3.52
CA LEU A 82 -13.98 0.88 -2.37
C LEU A 82 -14.24 1.76 -1.16
N LEU A 83 -13.34 2.70 -0.90
CA LEU A 83 -13.48 3.56 0.27
C LEU A 83 -14.66 4.50 0.13
N GLU A 84 -14.88 5.02 -1.07
CA GLU A 84 -16.02 5.90 -1.30
C GLU A 84 -17.32 5.14 -1.21
N GLY A 85 -17.34 3.91 -1.66
CA GLY A 85 -18.52 3.10 -1.60
C GLY A 85 -18.95 2.76 -0.19
N GLN A 86 -18.02 2.85 0.76
CA GLN A 86 -18.32 2.55 2.15
C GLN A 86 -18.91 3.73 2.87
N GLU A 87 -18.86 4.88 2.29
CA GLU A 87 -19.44 6.06 2.89
C GLU A 87 -20.88 6.19 2.47
#